data_89ca4ed51ad04658151d2905540c7ee1
#
_entry.id   89ca4ed51ad04658151d2905540c7ee1
#
_cell.length_a   1.000
_cell.length_b   1.000
_cell.length_c   1.000
_cell.angle_alpha   90.00
_cell.angle_beta   90.00
_cell.angle_gamma   90.00
#
_symmetry.space_group_name_H-M   'P 1'
#
loop_
_entity.id
_entity.type
_entity.pdbx_description
1 polymer ?
#
loop_
_entity_poly.entity_id
_entity_poly.type
_entity_poly.pdbx_seq_one_letter_code
_entity_poly.pdbx_strand_id
1 'polypeptide(L)'
;KVGIPFEVYSFTSNYSLDNKDVGQSEYEFDMTNLVLANLFSSDMSKAEYKIAFDQVVNQISFSNVGSFSQHGLSSFEHLGGTPLDAALIAAQHVVKKFNKKHGVQKTNVIFLTDGESHSCFPANLRYSSPSFTTIVGGKQYSLPRNGVTPILTKMLGDITGATTIGWYLPSRKATAVQHLRAMAFSSAKELHYSETTRKWLKQYGKDGFFNALNCFGYDSYFLLNSDIKIKDEEFAYKPNNDKSLSDNRGEQSKLAREFAKH
;
A
#
# COMPACT_ATOMS: atom_id res chain seq x y z
N LYS A 1 -4.52 19.74 -15.87
CA LYS A 1 -3.35 19.04 -15.31
C LYS A 1 -2.78 19.91 -14.19
N VAL A 2 -2.68 19.39 -12.99
CA VAL A 2 -2.15 20.12 -11.83
C VAL A 2 -0.62 20.23 -11.88
N GLY A 3 0.05 19.48 -12.79
CA GLY A 3 1.51 19.52 -12.97
C GLY A 3 2.32 18.90 -11.83
N ILE A 4 1.67 18.20 -10.90
CA ILE A 4 2.35 17.49 -9.80
C ILE A 4 2.84 16.14 -10.33
N PRO A 5 4.15 15.84 -10.22
CA PRO A 5 4.66 14.53 -10.58
C PRO A 5 4.13 13.45 -9.64
N PHE A 6 3.80 12.28 -10.18
CA PHE A 6 3.35 11.12 -9.42
C PHE A 6 3.73 9.81 -10.11
N GLU A 7 3.83 8.77 -9.32
CA GLU A 7 3.91 7.38 -9.76
C GLU A 7 3.01 6.52 -8.87
N VAL A 8 2.35 5.53 -9.46
CA VAL A 8 1.47 4.57 -8.75
C VAL A 8 1.99 3.17 -9.00
N TYR A 9 2.17 2.42 -7.94
CA TYR A 9 2.66 1.05 -7.98
C TYR A 9 1.65 0.09 -7.35
N SER A 10 1.48 -1.07 -7.94
CA SER A 10 0.98 -2.24 -7.22
C SER A 10 2.14 -3.03 -6.64
N PHE A 11 1.90 -3.68 -5.50
CA PHE A 11 2.83 -4.64 -4.92
C PHE A 11 2.08 -5.93 -4.60
N THR A 12 2.67 -7.05 -4.96
CA THR A 12 2.11 -8.37 -4.72
C THR A 12 3.23 -9.39 -4.54
N SER A 13 2.90 -10.58 -4.05
CA SER A 13 3.84 -11.69 -4.01
C SER A 13 3.53 -12.70 -5.11
N ASN A 14 4.57 -13.12 -5.82
CA ASN A 14 4.48 -14.17 -6.81
C ASN A 14 5.44 -15.31 -6.48
N TYR A 15 4.89 -16.39 -5.96
CA TYR A 15 5.65 -17.59 -5.54
C TYR A 15 6.04 -18.50 -6.72
N SER A 16 5.53 -18.24 -7.92
CA SER A 16 5.90 -19.00 -9.12
C SER A 16 7.17 -18.47 -9.80
N LEU A 17 7.66 -17.29 -9.39
CA LEU A 17 8.97 -16.81 -9.80
C LEU A 17 10.01 -17.61 -9.02
N ASP A 18 10.47 -18.70 -9.61
CA ASP A 18 11.50 -19.58 -9.06
C ASP A 18 12.86 -18.86 -9.12
N ASN A 19 13.08 -17.91 -8.22
CA ASN A 19 14.33 -17.15 -8.09
C ASN A 19 15.41 -17.94 -7.35
N LYS A 20 15.52 -19.26 -7.64
CA LYS A 20 16.52 -20.14 -7.01
C LYS A 20 17.96 -19.70 -7.22
N ASP A 21 18.19 -18.86 -8.23
CA ASP A 21 19.54 -18.40 -8.61
C ASP A 21 19.96 -17.08 -7.98
N VAL A 22 19.09 -16.39 -7.24
CA VAL A 22 19.49 -15.23 -6.46
C VAL A 22 20.10 -15.74 -5.16
N GLY A 23 21.42 -15.83 -5.12
CA GLY A 23 22.17 -16.16 -3.90
C GLY A 23 21.81 -15.17 -2.80
N GLN A 24 20.91 -15.60 -1.92
CA GLN A 24 20.54 -14.81 -0.75
C GLN A 24 21.71 -14.87 0.25
N SER A 25 22.25 -13.72 0.57
CA SER A 25 23.10 -13.58 1.75
C SER A 25 22.27 -13.95 2.99
N GLU A 26 22.88 -14.66 3.92
CA GLU A 26 22.24 -15.11 5.16
C GLU A 26 21.61 -13.99 5.99
N TYR A 27 21.97 -12.75 5.73
CA TYR A 27 21.58 -11.55 6.49
C TYR A 27 20.78 -10.54 5.68
N GLU A 28 20.37 -10.87 4.46
CA GLU A 28 19.56 -9.98 3.61
C GLU A 28 18.08 -10.25 3.80
N PHE A 29 17.28 -9.17 3.63
CA PHE A 29 15.83 -9.30 3.62
C PHE A 29 15.37 -10.19 2.46
N ASP A 30 14.41 -11.05 2.73
CA ASP A 30 13.78 -11.87 1.70
C ASP A 30 12.85 -11.03 0.81
N MET A 31 13.38 -10.63 -0.33
CA MET A 31 12.67 -9.86 -1.35
C MET A 31 12.27 -10.71 -2.57
N THR A 32 12.54 -12.02 -2.54
CA THR A 32 12.45 -12.89 -3.73
C THR A 32 11.06 -12.97 -4.34
N ASN A 33 10.04 -12.82 -3.53
CA ASN A 33 8.65 -12.94 -3.98
C ASN A 33 7.99 -11.59 -4.25
N LEU A 34 8.68 -10.46 -4.04
CA LEU A 34 8.10 -9.14 -4.30
C LEU A 34 7.98 -8.89 -5.81
N VAL A 35 6.78 -8.60 -6.25
CA VAL A 35 6.50 -7.98 -7.53
C VAL A 35 6.06 -6.55 -7.28
N LEU A 36 6.76 -5.59 -7.85
CA LEU A 36 6.43 -4.17 -7.79
C LEU A 36 6.24 -3.68 -9.23
N ALA A 37 5.00 -3.41 -9.60
CA ALA A 37 4.64 -2.98 -10.95
C ALA A 37 4.20 -1.52 -10.96
N ASN A 38 4.83 -0.69 -11.80
CA ASN A 38 4.39 0.68 -12.03
C ASN A 38 3.12 0.68 -12.87
N LEU A 39 2.00 1.09 -12.28
CA LEU A 39 0.69 1.14 -12.94
C LEU A 39 0.49 2.46 -13.67
N PHE A 40 0.83 3.57 -13.03
CA PHE A 40 0.64 4.90 -13.60
C PHE A 40 1.81 5.81 -13.25
N SER A 41 2.13 6.72 -14.18
CA SER A 41 3.13 7.76 -13.97
C SER A 41 2.69 9.05 -14.65
N SER A 42 3.04 10.19 -14.02
CA SER A 42 2.86 11.51 -14.63
C SER A 42 3.63 11.69 -15.96
N ASP A 43 4.62 10.83 -16.21
CA ASP A 43 5.44 10.87 -17.42
C ASP A 43 4.82 10.11 -18.60
N MET A 44 3.78 9.32 -18.34
CA MET A 44 3.08 8.58 -19.39
C MET A 44 2.42 9.53 -20.40
N SER A 45 2.56 9.21 -21.66
CA SER A 45 1.76 9.78 -22.73
C SER A 45 0.27 9.43 -22.55
N LYS A 46 -0.61 10.14 -23.22
CA LYS A 46 -2.06 9.83 -23.16
C LYS A 46 -2.37 8.41 -23.65
N ALA A 47 -1.61 7.90 -24.62
CA ALA A 47 -1.80 6.55 -25.14
C ALA A 47 -1.39 5.49 -24.13
N GLU A 48 -0.22 5.65 -23.50
CA GLU A 48 0.28 4.76 -22.44
C GLU A 48 -0.67 4.76 -21.23
N TYR A 49 -1.11 5.95 -20.80
CA TYR A 49 -2.06 6.05 -19.69
C TYR A 49 -3.38 5.31 -19.97
N LYS A 50 -3.87 5.40 -21.21
CA LYS A 50 -5.08 4.65 -21.60
C LYS A 50 -4.86 3.15 -21.54
N ILE A 51 -3.74 2.66 -22.06
CA ILE A 51 -3.40 1.22 -22.02
C ILE A 51 -3.31 0.75 -20.57
N ALA A 52 -2.59 1.50 -19.73
CA ALA A 52 -2.45 1.18 -18.31
C ALA A 52 -3.81 1.16 -17.58
N PHE A 53 -4.68 2.11 -17.87
CA PHE A 53 -6.03 2.15 -17.30
C PHE A 53 -6.86 0.94 -17.72
N ASP A 54 -6.85 0.60 -19.02
CA ASP A 54 -7.58 -0.56 -19.53
C ASP A 54 -7.07 -1.87 -18.90
N GLN A 55 -5.75 -1.99 -18.66
CA GLN A 55 -5.16 -3.13 -17.95
C GLN A 55 -5.66 -3.24 -16.51
N VAL A 56 -5.65 -2.14 -15.74
CA VAL A 56 -6.14 -2.13 -14.35
C VAL A 56 -7.63 -2.48 -14.28
N VAL A 57 -8.45 -1.93 -15.18
CA VAL A 57 -9.88 -2.26 -15.27
C VAL A 57 -10.10 -3.74 -15.57
N ASN A 58 -9.34 -4.30 -16.49
CA ASN A 58 -9.40 -5.72 -16.80
C ASN A 58 -9.01 -6.58 -15.59
N GLN A 59 -7.92 -6.24 -14.90
CA GLN A 59 -7.47 -6.95 -13.69
C GLN A 59 -8.55 -6.97 -12.60
N ILE A 60 -9.20 -5.83 -12.34
CA ILE A 60 -10.31 -5.73 -11.36
C ILE A 60 -11.52 -6.57 -11.82
N SER A 61 -11.85 -6.53 -13.10
CA SER A 61 -12.97 -7.28 -13.66
C SER A 61 -12.78 -8.79 -13.53
N PHE A 62 -11.57 -9.29 -13.79
CA PHE A 62 -11.24 -10.70 -13.62
C PHE A 62 -11.25 -11.13 -12.15
N SER A 63 -10.83 -10.27 -11.24
CA SER A 63 -10.83 -10.55 -9.80
C SER A 63 -12.26 -10.74 -9.24
N ASN A 64 -13.24 -10.02 -9.78
CA ASN A 64 -14.63 -10.06 -9.34
C ASN A 64 -15.42 -11.29 -9.84
N VAL A 65 -14.95 -11.98 -10.86
CA VAL A 65 -15.70 -13.12 -11.47
C VAL A 65 -15.56 -14.42 -10.67
N GLY A 66 -14.82 -14.44 -9.55
CA GLY A 66 -14.78 -15.60 -8.63
C GLY A 66 -14.22 -16.88 -9.26
N SER A 67 -13.74 -16.82 -10.47
CA SER A 67 -13.18 -17.94 -11.19
C SER A 67 -11.68 -17.98 -11.00
N PHE A 68 -11.16 -19.08 -10.51
CA PHE A 68 -9.73 -19.39 -10.42
C PHE A 68 -9.01 -19.42 -11.78
N SER A 69 -9.68 -19.09 -12.85
CA SER A 69 -9.09 -18.98 -14.19
C SER A 69 -8.50 -17.59 -14.40
N GLN A 70 -7.35 -17.34 -13.79
CA GLN A 70 -6.48 -16.21 -14.14
C GLN A 70 -5.86 -16.41 -15.54
N HIS A 71 -6.56 -17.14 -16.43
CA HIS A 71 -6.14 -17.37 -17.79
C HIS A 71 -6.21 -16.04 -18.55
N GLY A 72 -5.03 -15.52 -18.91
CA GLY A 72 -4.89 -14.29 -19.67
C GLY A 72 -4.22 -13.14 -18.93
N LEU A 73 -4.03 -13.24 -17.61
CA LEU A 73 -3.17 -12.30 -16.87
C LEU A 73 -1.71 -12.77 -16.94
N SER A 74 -0.79 -11.83 -17.07
CA SER A 74 0.63 -12.17 -16.94
C SER A 74 0.94 -12.56 -15.49
N SER A 75 2.04 -13.30 -15.29
CA SER A 75 2.46 -13.71 -13.93
C SER A 75 2.69 -12.51 -12.98
N PHE A 76 2.85 -11.31 -13.50
CA PHE A 76 3.03 -10.07 -12.74
C PHE A 76 1.71 -9.41 -12.34
N GLU A 77 0.59 -9.82 -12.93
CA GLU A 77 -0.74 -9.24 -12.68
C GLU A 77 -1.55 -10.05 -11.66
N HIS A 78 -1.02 -11.19 -11.21
CA HIS A 78 -1.65 -11.99 -10.18
C HIS A 78 -1.64 -11.26 -8.84
N LEU A 79 -2.82 -10.96 -8.31
CA LEU A 79 -2.99 -10.44 -6.96
C LEU A 79 -2.82 -11.62 -5.98
N GLY A 80 -1.65 -11.68 -5.34
CA GLY A 80 -1.28 -12.70 -4.37
C GLY A 80 -1.34 -12.19 -2.94
N GLY A 81 -0.29 -12.47 -2.15
CA GLY A 81 -0.20 -11.96 -0.79
C GLY A 81 0.11 -10.46 -0.71
N THR A 82 0.22 -9.97 0.52
CA THR A 82 0.51 -8.56 0.83
C THR A 82 1.96 -8.42 1.34
N PRO A 83 2.99 -8.35 0.47
CA PRO A 83 4.40 -8.22 0.88
C PRO A 83 4.72 -6.76 1.23
N LEU A 84 3.99 -6.16 2.17
CA LEU A 84 4.13 -4.75 2.53
C LEU A 84 5.53 -4.43 3.08
N ASP A 85 6.13 -5.32 3.88
CA ASP A 85 7.46 -5.11 4.44
C ASP A 85 8.51 -5.02 3.32
N ALA A 86 8.45 -5.91 2.34
CA ALA A 86 9.31 -5.88 1.17
C ALA A 86 9.05 -4.64 0.30
N ALA A 87 7.79 -4.24 0.13
CA ALA A 87 7.42 -3.03 -0.60
C ALA A 87 7.95 -1.75 0.09
N LEU A 88 7.94 -1.68 1.42
CA LEU A 88 8.52 -0.57 2.20
C LEU A 88 10.04 -0.46 1.99
N ILE A 89 10.74 -1.58 1.91
CA ILE A 89 12.18 -1.59 1.61
C ILE A 89 12.43 -1.12 0.16
N ALA A 90 11.69 -1.67 -0.81
CA ALA A 90 11.82 -1.27 -2.21
C ALA A 90 11.46 0.21 -2.43
N ALA A 91 10.46 0.72 -1.71
CA ALA A 91 10.03 2.12 -1.79
C ALA A 91 11.16 3.10 -1.43
N GLN A 92 12.10 2.73 -0.55
CA GLN A 92 13.25 3.60 -0.25
C GLN A 92 14.07 3.92 -1.51
N HIS A 93 14.22 2.96 -2.39
CA HIS A 93 14.93 3.13 -3.65
C HIS A 93 14.08 3.90 -4.68
N VAL A 94 12.81 3.52 -4.80
CA VAL A 94 11.85 4.14 -5.73
C VAL A 94 11.71 5.63 -5.42
N VAL A 95 11.51 6.01 -4.17
CA VAL A 95 11.34 7.41 -3.74
C VAL A 95 12.60 8.23 -4.00
N LYS A 96 13.79 7.69 -3.70
CA LYS A 96 15.04 8.38 -4.02
C LYS A 96 15.20 8.63 -5.52
N LYS A 97 14.89 7.63 -6.35
CA LYS A 97 14.93 7.75 -7.81
C LYS A 97 13.91 8.78 -8.30
N PHE A 98 12.69 8.75 -7.77
CA PHE A 98 11.62 9.70 -8.08
C PHE A 98 12.04 11.14 -7.72
N ASN A 99 12.52 11.36 -6.49
CA ASN A 99 12.95 12.68 -6.03
C ASN A 99 14.07 13.26 -6.91
N LYS A 100 15.05 12.41 -7.26
CA LYS A 100 16.15 12.82 -8.15
C LYS A 100 15.65 13.16 -9.55
N LYS A 101 14.73 12.34 -10.10
CA LYS A 101 14.19 12.50 -11.45
C LYS A 101 13.39 13.79 -11.61
N HIS A 102 12.55 14.11 -10.64
CA HIS A 102 11.58 15.21 -10.71
C HIS A 102 12.03 16.47 -9.97
N GLY A 103 13.13 16.42 -9.21
CA GLY A 103 13.64 17.58 -8.46
C GLY A 103 12.66 18.09 -7.40
N VAL A 104 11.82 17.19 -6.83
CA VAL A 104 10.78 17.59 -5.87
C VAL A 104 11.37 17.83 -4.48
N GLN A 105 10.85 18.86 -3.79
CA GLN A 105 11.30 19.21 -2.43
C GLN A 105 10.58 18.40 -1.35
N LYS A 106 9.33 17.99 -1.61
CA LYS A 106 8.52 17.20 -0.69
C LYS A 106 7.84 16.08 -1.46
N THR A 107 7.88 14.89 -0.88
CA THR A 107 7.25 13.68 -1.44
C THR A 107 6.33 13.09 -0.39
N ASN A 108 5.11 12.78 -0.78
CA ASN A 108 4.20 11.96 0.01
C ASN A 108 4.20 10.54 -0.54
N VAL A 109 4.38 9.57 0.33
CA VAL A 109 4.29 8.15 -0.02
C VAL A 109 3.05 7.58 0.67
N ILE A 110 2.12 7.09 -0.14
CA ILE A 110 0.84 6.58 0.33
C ILE A 110 0.82 5.08 0.12
N PHE A 111 0.64 4.32 1.19
CA PHE A 111 0.40 2.88 1.16
C PHE A 111 -1.07 2.60 1.38
N LEU A 112 -1.68 1.91 0.42
CA LEU A 112 -3.06 1.45 0.48
C LEU A 112 -3.06 -0.08 0.51
N THR A 113 -3.59 -0.68 1.58
CA THR A 113 -3.60 -2.14 1.76
C THR A 113 -4.88 -2.62 2.45
N ASP A 114 -5.29 -3.82 2.16
CA ASP A 114 -6.42 -4.53 2.79
C ASP A 114 -5.96 -5.72 3.67
N GLY A 115 -4.66 -6.01 3.67
CA GLY A 115 -4.05 -7.14 4.36
C GLY A 115 -2.91 -6.77 5.32
N GLU A 116 -2.61 -7.70 6.21
CA GLU A 116 -1.42 -7.63 7.05
C GLU A 116 -0.18 -7.99 6.23
N SER A 117 0.97 -7.42 6.61
CA SER A 117 2.22 -7.66 5.91
C SER A 117 2.71 -9.09 6.05
N HIS A 118 3.21 -9.65 4.96
CA HIS A 118 4.06 -10.84 5.00
C HIS A 118 5.47 -10.41 5.40
N SER A 119 6.04 -11.11 6.38
CA SER A 119 7.39 -10.82 6.85
C SER A 119 8.43 -11.12 5.78
N CYS A 120 9.28 -10.14 5.49
CA CYS A 120 10.49 -10.29 4.67
C CYS A 120 11.75 -10.53 5.50
N PHE A 121 11.60 -10.96 6.74
CA PHE A 121 12.73 -11.22 7.65
C PHE A 121 13.65 -12.32 7.08
N PRO A 122 14.97 -12.15 7.15
CA PRO A 122 15.92 -13.12 6.60
C PRO A 122 15.65 -14.53 7.09
N ALA A 123 15.62 -15.51 6.18
CA ALA A 123 15.23 -16.88 6.48
C ALA A 123 16.06 -17.51 7.61
N ASN A 124 17.37 -17.25 7.61
CA ASN A 124 18.30 -17.80 8.60
C ASN A 124 18.13 -17.21 9.99
N LEU A 125 17.68 -15.94 10.06
CA LEU A 125 17.42 -15.26 11.33
C LEU A 125 16.01 -15.51 11.83
N ARG A 126 15.12 -16.03 10.98
CA ARG A 126 13.70 -16.25 11.31
C ARG A 126 13.49 -17.14 12.53
N TYR A 127 14.39 -18.10 12.76
CA TYR A 127 14.29 -19.05 13.86
C TYR A 127 15.36 -18.87 14.95
N SER A 128 16.46 -18.18 14.64
CA SER A 128 17.62 -18.07 15.52
C SER A 128 17.70 -16.78 16.31
N SER A 129 17.08 -15.72 15.86
CA SER A 129 17.16 -14.40 16.51
C SER A 129 15.81 -13.75 16.70
N PRO A 130 15.52 -13.16 17.89
CA PRO A 130 14.28 -12.40 18.12
C PRO A 130 14.27 -11.05 17.41
N SER A 131 15.45 -10.52 17.10
CA SER A 131 15.63 -9.23 16.40
C SER A 131 17.02 -9.18 15.75
N PHE A 132 17.19 -8.31 14.77
CA PHE A 132 18.51 -7.93 14.28
C PHE A 132 18.61 -6.40 14.17
N THR A 133 19.84 -5.92 14.11
CA THR A 133 20.12 -4.48 14.01
C THR A 133 20.70 -4.18 12.64
N THR A 134 20.21 -3.12 12.01
CA THR A 134 20.76 -2.60 10.78
C THR A 134 21.12 -1.12 10.94
N ILE A 135 22.08 -0.66 10.14
CA ILE A 135 22.49 0.75 10.08
C ILE A 135 22.26 1.27 8.67
N VAL A 136 21.40 2.25 8.55
CA VAL A 136 21.08 2.86 7.26
C VAL A 136 21.16 4.38 7.41
N GLY A 137 21.92 5.04 6.52
CA GLY A 137 22.11 6.49 6.59
C GLY A 137 22.77 6.97 7.89
N GLY A 138 23.57 6.13 8.54
CA GLY A 138 24.22 6.44 9.83
C GLY A 138 23.31 6.29 11.06
N LYS A 139 22.05 5.92 10.86
CA LYS A 139 21.07 5.67 11.94
C LYS A 139 20.88 4.17 12.15
N GLN A 140 20.91 3.77 13.42
CA GLN A 140 20.71 2.38 13.82
C GLN A 140 19.23 2.07 14.04
N TYR A 141 18.78 0.93 13.51
CA TYR A 141 17.42 0.42 13.70
C TYR A 141 17.47 -1.02 14.22
N SER A 142 16.70 -1.28 15.28
CA SER A 142 16.48 -2.64 15.77
C SER A 142 15.19 -3.17 15.18
N LEU A 143 15.30 -4.25 14.43
CA LEU A 143 14.22 -4.87 13.66
C LEU A 143 13.78 -6.15 14.38
N PRO A 144 12.63 -6.16 15.06
CA PRO A 144 12.10 -7.36 15.69
C PRO A 144 11.61 -8.33 14.63
N ARG A 145 11.66 -9.61 14.91
CA ARG A 145 11.16 -10.66 14.02
C ARG A 145 9.67 -10.49 13.68
N ASN A 146 8.88 -10.06 14.66
CA ASN A 146 7.45 -9.80 14.49
C ASN A 146 7.17 -8.30 14.62
N GLY A 147 6.28 -7.78 13.78
CA GLY A 147 5.88 -6.38 13.83
C GLY A 147 6.97 -5.41 13.32
N VAL A 148 7.72 -5.82 12.31
CA VAL A 148 8.80 -4.99 11.73
C VAL A 148 8.24 -3.84 10.89
N THR A 149 7.03 -3.94 10.37
CA THR A 149 6.39 -2.95 9.49
C THR A 149 6.48 -1.50 10.00
N PRO A 150 6.17 -1.18 11.27
CA PRO A 150 6.27 0.18 11.76
C PRO A 150 7.69 0.75 11.70
N ILE A 151 8.69 -0.10 11.90
CA ILE A 151 10.09 0.33 11.87
C ILE A 151 10.54 0.55 10.43
N LEU A 152 10.17 -0.33 9.50
CA LEU A 152 10.45 -0.16 8.08
C LEU A 152 9.78 1.08 7.50
N THR A 153 8.55 1.36 7.92
CA THR A 153 7.83 2.59 7.53
C THR A 153 8.57 3.84 8.02
N LYS A 154 8.99 3.83 9.29
CA LYS A 154 9.79 4.91 9.86
C LYS A 154 11.14 5.07 9.15
N MET A 155 11.81 3.96 8.83
CA MET A 155 13.05 3.97 8.05
C MET A 155 12.85 4.62 6.68
N LEU A 156 11.75 4.32 5.99
CA LEU A 156 11.43 4.93 4.71
C LEU A 156 11.38 6.45 4.82
N GLY A 157 10.63 6.99 5.78
CA GLY A 157 10.56 8.44 6.03
C GLY A 157 11.93 9.04 6.39
N ASP A 158 12.65 8.43 7.32
CA ASP A 158 13.97 8.89 7.79
C ASP A 158 15.02 8.92 6.64
N ILE A 159 15.00 7.93 5.74
CA ILE A 159 16.00 7.77 4.67
C ILE A 159 15.70 8.64 3.45
N THR A 160 14.42 8.89 3.17
CA THR A 160 13.99 9.56 1.94
C THR A 160 13.54 11.00 2.17
N GLY A 161 13.25 11.38 3.42
CA GLY A 161 12.62 12.65 3.75
C GLY A 161 11.14 12.73 3.33
N ALA A 162 10.55 11.62 2.92
CA ALA A 162 9.16 11.58 2.51
C ALA A 162 8.21 11.55 3.70
N THR A 163 7.05 12.18 3.55
CA THR A 163 5.91 12.00 4.46
C THR A 163 5.22 10.69 4.13
N THR A 164 5.05 9.84 5.12
CA THR A 164 4.46 8.49 4.96
C THR A 164 3.00 8.47 5.41
N ILE A 165 2.12 7.96 4.57
CA ILE A 165 0.69 7.90 4.82
C ILE A 165 0.21 6.46 4.61
N GLY A 166 -0.39 5.88 5.65
CA GLY A 166 -0.95 4.53 5.61
C GLY A 166 -2.48 4.56 5.52
N TRP A 167 -3.03 3.80 4.58
CA TRP A 167 -4.46 3.53 4.47
C TRP A 167 -4.70 2.03 4.58
N TYR A 168 -5.50 1.63 5.55
CA TYR A 168 -5.91 0.25 5.73
C TYR A 168 -7.41 0.09 5.49
N LEU A 169 -7.77 -0.83 4.60
CA LEU A 169 -9.14 -1.14 4.17
C LEU A 169 -9.49 -2.58 4.60
N PRO A 170 -9.86 -2.81 5.86
CA PRO A 170 -10.18 -4.15 6.32
C PRO A 170 -11.42 -4.70 5.61
N SER A 171 -11.36 -5.95 5.20
CA SER A 171 -12.48 -6.63 4.53
C SER A 171 -13.69 -6.85 5.46
N ARG A 172 -13.48 -6.81 6.80
CA ARG A 172 -14.51 -7.03 7.81
C ARG A 172 -14.26 -6.17 9.04
N LYS A 173 -15.34 -5.77 9.72
CA LYS A 173 -15.28 -5.03 10.99
C LYS A 173 -14.45 -5.75 12.07
N ALA A 174 -14.53 -7.07 12.15
CA ALA A 174 -13.74 -7.86 13.11
C ALA A 174 -12.24 -7.70 12.87
N THR A 175 -11.80 -7.71 11.61
CA THR A 175 -10.40 -7.49 11.20
C THR A 175 -9.94 -6.09 11.59
N ALA A 176 -10.78 -5.07 11.36
CA ALA A 176 -10.49 -3.69 11.78
C ALA A 176 -10.27 -3.59 13.30
N VAL A 177 -11.12 -4.24 14.09
CA VAL A 177 -11.02 -4.25 15.55
C VAL A 177 -9.74 -4.95 16.02
N GLN A 178 -9.38 -6.08 15.41
CA GLN A 178 -8.14 -6.78 15.71
C GLN A 178 -6.92 -5.93 15.37
N HIS A 179 -6.93 -5.29 14.20
CA HIS A 179 -5.86 -4.41 13.77
C HIS A 179 -5.67 -3.21 14.72
N LEU A 180 -6.75 -2.53 15.11
CA LEU A 180 -6.71 -1.44 16.09
C LEU A 180 -6.16 -1.89 17.45
N ARG A 181 -6.48 -3.11 17.90
CA ARG A 181 -5.92 -3.68 19.13
C ARG A 181 -4.42 -3.93 19.00
N ALA A 182 -3.98 -4.51 17.89
CA ALA A 182 -2.56 -4.76 17.62
C ALA A 182 -1.76 -3.45 17.57
N MET A 183 -2.30 -2.43 16.90
CA MET A 183 -1.71 -1.09 16.84
C MET A 183 -1.62 -0.43 18.21
N ALA A 184 -2.69 -0.50 19.02
CA ALA A 184 -2.70 0.05 20.36
C ALA A 184 -1.66 -0.62 21.26
N PHE A 185 -1.49 -1.93 21.14
CA PHE A 185 -0.45 -2.68 21.84
C PHE A 185 0.96 -2.22 21.45
N SER A 186 1.20 -1.99 20.17
CA SER A 186 2.51 -1.53 19.67
C SER A 186 2.81 -0.06 20.00
N SER A 187 1.78 0.77 20.18
CA SER A 187 1.91 2.23 20.36
C SER A 187 1.87 2.67 21.81
N ALA A 188 1.23 1.89 22.70
CA ALA A 188 1.06 2.24 24.10
C ALA A 188 2.03 1.45 24.99
N LYS A 189 2.64 2.13 25.97
CA LYS A 189 3.24 1.43 27.10
C LYS A 189 2.14 0.64 27.81
N GLU A 190 2.46 -0.56 28.28
CA GLU A 190 1.50 -1.56 28.82
C GLU A 190 0.38 -0.98 29.73
N LEU A 191 0.71 0.00 30.56
CA LEU A 191 -0.23 0.65 31.51
C LEU A 191 -1.38 1.41 30.83
N HIS A 192 -1.22 1.89 29.61
CA HIS A 192 -2.24 2.69 28.91
C HIS A 192 -2.93 1.95 27.75
N TYR A 193 -2.55 0.70 27.50
CA TYR A 193 -3.09 -0.08 26.40
C TYR A 193 -4.61 -0.15 26.37
N SER A 194 -5.23 -0.47 27.50
CA SER A 194 -6.70 -0.66 27.58
C SER A 194 -7.47 0.64 27.33
N GLU A 195 -6.95 1.77 27.80
CA GLU A 195 -7.58 3.07 27.60
C GLU A 195 -7.44 3.55 26.16
N THR A 196 -6.25 3.46 25.60
CA THR A 196 -5.97 3.79 24.21
C THR A 196 -6.82 2.95 23.26
N THR A 197 -6.86 1.64 23.45
CA THR A 197 -7.69 0.74 22.65
C THR A 197 -9.16 1.11 22.74
N ARG A 198 -9.69 1.40 23.93
CA ARG A 198 -11.08 1.80 24.11
C ARG A 198 -11.41 3.10 23.38
N LYS A 199 -10.52 4.09 23.45
CA LYS A 199 -10.67 5.37 22.75
C LYS A 199 -10.72 5.17 21.24
N TRP A 200 -9.81 4.40 20.67
CA TRP A 200 -9.75 4.12 19.24
C TRP A 200 -10.94 3.34 18.73
N LEU A 201 -11.34 2.29 19.45
CA LEU A 201 -12.54 1.52 19.12
C LEU A 201 -13.82 2.34 19.18
N LYS A 202 -13.91 3.27 20.15
CA LYS A 202 -15.05 4.19 20.26
C LYS A 202 -15.10 5.15 19.08
N GLN A 203 -13.96 5.73 18.69
CA GLN A 203 -13.86 6.59 17.51
C GLN A 203 -14.29 5.82 16.26
N TYR A 204 -13.67 4.67 16.00
CA TYR A 204 -14.00 3.84 14.83
C TYR A 204 -15.48 3.43 14.78
N GLY A 205 -16.05 3.05 15.92
CA GLY A 205 -17.46 2.67 16.01
C GLY A 205 -18.44 3.82 15.77
N LYS A 206 -18.05 5.06 16.14
CA LYS A 206 -18.87 6.25 15.98
C LYS A 206 -18.76 6.83 14.56
N ASP A 207 -17.55 6.97 14.05
CA ASP A 207 -17.25 7.77 12.87
C ASP A 207 -17.15 6.91 11.60
N GLY A 208 -17.11 5.58 11.73
CA GLY A 208 -16.92 4.64 10.63
C GLY A 208 -15.48 4.64 10.07
N PHE A 209 -14.60 5.46 10.63
CA PHE A 209 -13.19 5.49 10.30
C PHE A 209 -12.36 5.80 11.55
N PHE A 210 -11.07 5.54 11.47
CA PHE A 210 -10.09 5.90 12.46
C PHE A 210 -8.93 6.61 11.78
N ASN A 211 -8.40 7.64 12.43
CA ASN A 211 -7.17 8.29 12.00
C ASN A 211 -6.28 8.62 13.19
N ALA A 212 -4.98 8.55 12.99
CA ALA A 212 -3.99 8.94 13.97
C ALA A 212 -2.74 9.50 13.30
N LEU A 213 -2.09 10.45 13.97
CA LEU A 213 -0.78 10.96 13.59
C LEU A 213 0.32 10.16 14.31
N ASN A 214 1.47 10.05 13.67
CA ASN A 214 2.65 9.33 14.19
C ASN A 214 2.29 7.94 14.75
N CYS A 215 1.53 7.19 13.98
CA CYS A 215 0.98 5.91 14.38
C CYS A 215 1.45 4.80 13.45
N PHE A 216 1.83 3.66 14.01
CA PHE A 216 2.27 2.48 13.29
C PHE A 216 3.42 2.74 12.31
N GLY A 217 4.32 3.69 12.68
CA GLY A 217 5.46 4.12 11.86
C GLY A 217 5.14 5.12 10.76
N TYR A 218 3.86 5.38 10.47
CA TYR A 218 3.40 6.40 9.53
C TYR A 218 3.28 7.77 10.19
N ASP A 219 3.52 8.84 9.44
CA ASP A 219 3.23 10.21 9.87
C ASP A 219 1.72 10.43 10.01
N SER A 220 0.94 9.82 9.11
CA SER A 220 -0.53 9.79 9.18
C SER A 220 -1.04 8.39 8.85
N TYR A 221 -1.95 7.89 9.65
CA TYR A 221 -2.54 6.57 9.45
C TYR A 221 -4.06 6.63 9.47
N PHE A 222 -4.68 5.98 8.50
CA PHE A 222 -6.12 5.93 8.31
C PHE A 222 -6.59 4.48 8.24
N LEU A 223 -7.68 4.18 8.92
CA LEU A 223 -8.37 2.91 8.82
C LEU A 223 -9.83 3.20 8.48
N LEU A 224 -10.28 2.69 7.34
CA LEU A 224 -11.64 2.87 6.85
C LEU A 224 -12.50 1.67 7.19
N ASN A 225 -13.79 1.88 7.38
CA ASN A 225 -14.75 0.80 7.50
C ASN A 225 -15.10 0.26 6.10
N SER A 226 -15.08 -1.06 5.94
CA SER A 226 -15.54 -1.72 4.71
C SER A 226 -17.02 -1.47 4.39
N ASP A 227 -17.82 -1.11 5.42
CA ASP A 227 -19.24 -0.82 5.28
C ASP A 227 -19.52 0.66 4.89
N ILE A 228 -18.50 1.46 4.62
CA ILE A 228 -18.71 2.80 4.05
C ILE A 228 -19.40 2.60 2.70
N LYS A 229 -20.70 2.76 2.71
CA LYS A 229 -21.47 2.91 1.48
C LYS A 229 -21.11 4.26 0.87
N ILE A 230 -20.13 4.27 -0.01
CA ILE A 230 -20.00 5.37 -0.98
C ILE A 230 -21.34 5.38 -1.70
N LYS A 231 -22.11 6.45 -1.54
CA LYS A 231 -23.40 6.55 -2.23
C LYS A 231 -23.07 6.45 -3.71
N ASP A 232 -23.47 5.35 -4.32
CA ASP A 232 -23.19 5.02 -5.74
C ASP A 232 -23.65 6.11 -6.72
N GLU A 233 -24.50 7.04 -6.26
CA GLU A 233 -25.04 8.13 -7.08
C GLU A 233 -23.97 9.15 -7.50
N GLU A 234 -22.88 9.32 -6.75
CA GLU A 234 -21.82 10.28 -7.07
C GLU A 234 -20.68 9.67 -7.89
N PHE A 235 -20.48 8.34 -7.85
CA PHE A 235 -19.35 7.65 -8.44
C PHE A 235 -19.72 6.45 -9.33
N ALA A 236 -21.00 6.26 -9.65
CA ALA A 236 -21.41 5.16 -10.53
C ALA A 236 -20.89 5.40 -11.94
N TYR A 237 -19.68 4.93 -12.25
CA TYR A 237 -19.31 4.60 -13.61
C TYR A 237 -20.23 3.45 -14.07
N LYS A 238 -21.28 3.79 -14.78
CA LYS A 238 -22.07 2.81 -15.54
C LYS A 238 -21.34 2.63 -16.87
N PRO A 239 -20.67 1.48 -17.11
CA PRO A 239 -20.16 1.19 -18.42
C PRO A 239 -21.36 1.12 -19.37
N ASN A 240 -21.48 2.12 -20.19
CA ASN A 240 -22.53 2.15 -21.22
C ASN A 240 -21.99 1.34 -22.40
N ASN A 241 -22.37 0.07 -22.48
CA ASN A 241 -21.90 -0.87 -23.48
C ASN A 241 -22.27 -0.46 -24.92
N ASP A 242 -23.14 0.54 -25.09
CA ASP A 242 -23.67 0.96 -26.39
C ASP A 242 -23.13 2.31 -26.91
N LYS A 243 -22.26 2.99 -26.15
CA LYS A 243 -21.74 4.30 -26.59
C LYS A 243 -20.29 4.21 -27.06
N SER A 244 -20.02 4.88 -28.18
CA SER A 244 -18.67 4.99 -28.73
C SER A 244 -17.69 5.66 -27.71
N LEU A 245 -16.42 5.36 -27.82
CA LEU A 245 -15.35 5.89 -26.97
C LEU A 245 -15.29 7.44 -26.88
N SER A 246 -15.96 8.15 -27.81
CA SER A 246 -16.07 9.60 -27.83
C SER A 246 -17.03 10.15 -26.77
N ASP A 247 -18.07 9.40 -26.40
CA ASP A 247 -19.11 9.85 -25.45
C ASP A 247 -18.67 9.71 -24.00
N ASN A 248 -17.73 8.80 -23.70
CA ASN A 248 -17.17 8.61 -22.36
C ASN A 248 -16.26 9.77 -21.90
N ARG A 249 -15.78 10.63 -22.81
CA ARG A 249 -14.97 11.81 -22.46
C ARG A 249 -15.73 12.84 -21.63
N GLY A 250 -17.03 12.96 -21.82
CA GLY A 250 -17.88 13.87 -21.08
C GLY A 250 -18.05 13.47 -19.62
N GLU A 251 -18.13 12.17 -19.33
CA GLU A 251 -18.32 11.63 -17.99
C GLU A 251 -17.01 11.63 -17.19
N GLN A 252 -15.88 11.31 -17.83
CA GLN A 252 -14.55 11.42 -17.21
C GLN A 252 -14.22 12.86 -16.81
N SER A 253 -14.64 13.84 -17.59
CA SER A 253 -14.44 15.26 -17.24
C SER A 253 -15.35 15.72 -16.11
N LYS A 254 -16.53 15.12 -15.92
CA LYS A 254 -17.40 15.38 -14.76
C LYS A 254 -16.79 14.83 -13.49
N LEU A 255 -16.31 13.59 -13.50
CA LEU A 255 -15.64 12.95 -12.36
C LEU A 255 -14.41 13.76 -11.91
N ALA A 256 -13.56 14.17 -12.86
CA ALA A 256 -12.40 15.01 -12.57
C ALA A 256 -12.77 16.39 -11.99
N ARG A 257 -13.90 16.98 -12.41
CA ARG A 257 -14.39 18.25 -11.86
C ARG A 257 -14.95 18.11 -10.45
N GLU A 258 -15.60 17.00 -10.12
CA GLU A 258 -16.09 16.75 -8.77
C GLU A 258 -14.93 16.53 -7.80
N PHE A 259 -13.89 15.77 -8.18
CA PHE A 259 -12.66 15.64 -7.38
C PHE A 259 -11.92 16.96 -7.15
N ALA A 260 -12.02 17.92 -8.07
CA ALA A 260 -11.38 19.23 -7.93
C ALA A 260 -12.15 20.22 -7.04
N LYS A 261 -13.36 19.87 -6.57
CA LYS A 261 -14.18 20.70 -5.67
C LYS A 261 -13.94 20.40 -4.19
N HIS A 262 -13.26 19.30 -3.88
CA HIS A 262 -12.91 18.83 -2.53
C HIS A 262 -11.40 18.83 -2.30
#